data_54e6f261d5cc4e8ce7451f97e294d368
#
_entry.id   54e6f261d5cc4e8ce7451f97e294d368
#
_cell.length_a   1.000
_cell.length_b   1.000
_cell.length_c   1.000
_cell.angle_alpha   90.00
_cell.angle_beta   90.00
_cell.angle_gamma   90.00
#
_symmetry.space_group_name_H-M   'P 1'
#
loop_
_entity.id
_entity.type
_entity.pdbx_description
1 polymer ?
#
loop_
_entity_poly.entity_id
_entity_poly.type
_entity_poly.pdbx_seq_one_letter_code
_entity_poly.pdbx_strand_id
1 'polypeptide(L)'
;VWKVLALAAGAVSCLKGLRRPNLWAATQAMVNYGDGLTRRGLFGATLGRWLHLEHYARFTVVSLALLAILLGMLAWLTARSRAFERLGAGEPVALFFSSYAVTYLAHVVGYLEIPLAIVTVGLLLVRRPMLRAAVAVPVCLGGLLVHEMFLVVFLPVILFRLWMDGLAMEDASRRRPIWGVAAGLALLACGATVGLARPRSAAQVGAMQREMAGRADFPLREDFFPVLERSTGDNLRMTAEALRTPFFRERFVVSALIFAPPVLMLLAAVVWSVRGLERRRGLTLAAAMVAALSPLGMNFFGYDYGRWDALVCLEAYLVLLCVGRVVRVEFGRAYRVAAVTVLLFGMVSGEWVGRGILMDGAEANSWKRVIPLGKTWGWHLMHPPAP
;
A
#
# COMPACT_ATOMS: atom_id res chain seq x y z
N VAL A 1 -16.82 -21.46 -6.32
CA VAL A 1 -17.35 -20.70 -5.17
C VAL A 1 -16.37 -19.59 -4.76
N TRP A 2 -15.12 -19.88 -4.41
CA TRP A 2 -14.16 -18.88 -3.88
C TRP A 2 -13.84 -17.72 -4.83
N LYS A 3 -13.83 -17.94 -6.16
CA LYS A 3 -13.66 -16.86 -7.16
C LYS A 3 -14.80 -15.84 -7.07
N VAL A 4 -16.02 -16.31 -7.00
CA VAL A 4 -17.20 -15.43 -6.89
C VAL A 4 -17.21 -14.71 -5.56
N LEU A 5 -16.90 -15.40 -4.46
CA LEU A 5 -16.79 -14.80 -3.14
C LEU A 5 -15.69 -13.71 -3.10
N ALA A 6 -14.52 -13.97 -3.67
CA ALA A 6 -13.44 -12.99 -3.72
C ALA A 6 -13.83 -11.72 -4.50
N LEU A 7 -14.49 -11.89 -5.66
CA LEU A 7 -14.95 -10.75 -6.47
C LEU A 7 -16.05 -9.95 -5.75
N ALA A 8 -17.06 -10.64 -5.23
CA ALA A 8 -18.16 -9.99 -4.52
C ALA A 8 -17.66 -9.29 -3.25
N ALA A 9 -16.84 -9.97 -2.46
CA ALA A 9 -16.24 -9.40 -1.25
C ALA A 9 -15.33 -8.21 -1.57
N GLY A 10 -14.52 -8.29 -2.61
CA GLY A 10 -13.67 -7.18 -3.06
C GLY A 10 -14.48 -5.96 -3.50
N ALA A 11 -15.55 -6.16 -4.25
CA ALA A 11 -16.45 -5.07 -4.65
C ALA A 11 -17.10 -4.41 -3.42
N VAL A 12 -17.63 -5.22 -2.50
CA VAL A 12 -18.23 -4.71 -1.26
C VAL A 12 -17.20 -3.98 -0.40
N SER A 13 -16.00 -4.54 -0.21
CA SER A 13 -14.93 -3.91 0.56
C SER A 13 -14.50 -2.57 -0.06
N CYS A 14 -14.38 -2.52 -1.38
CA CYS A 14 -14.07 -1.28 -2.10
C CYS A 14 -15.18 -0.23 -1.89
N LEU A 15 -16.44 -0.59 -2.10
CA LEU A 15 -17.57 0.33 -1.93
C LEU A 15 -17.70 0.85 -0.50
N LYS A 16 -17.43 0.00 0.51
CA LYS A 16 -17.41 0.41 1.93
C LYS A 16 -16.38 1.50 2.22
N GLY A 17 -15.19 1.41 1.62
CA GLY A 17 -14.09 2.35 1.83
C GLY A 17 -14.16 3.59 0.93
N LEU A 18 -14.81 3.49 -0.23
CA LEU A 18 -14.74 4.49 -1.27
C LEU A 18 -15.30 5.84 -0.80
N ARG A 19 -14.46 6.86 -0.90
CA ARG A 19 -14.81 8.26 -0.62
C ARG A 19 -14.13 9.18 -1.63
N ARG A 20 -14.48 10.45 -1.61
CA ARG A 20 -13.69 11.47 -2.32
C ARG A 20 -12.28 11.55 -1.70
N PRO A 21 -11.23 11.81 -2.50
CA PRO A 21 -9.89 12.04 -1.98
C PRO A 21 -9.89 13.19 -0.96
N ASN A 22 -9.07 13.09 0.06
CA ASN A 22 -8.95 14.16 1.03
C ASN A 22 -7.98 15.26 0.55
N LEU A 23 -8.08 16.43 1.16
CA LEU A 23 -7.24 17.59 0.81
C LEU A 23 -5.76 17.37 1.11
N TRP A 24 -5.42 16.52 2.10
CA TRP A 24 -4.03 16.13 2.35
C TRP A 24 -3.41 15.45 1.13
N ALA A 25 -4.12 14.46 0.56
CA ALA A 25 -3.65 13.74 -0.62
C ALA A 25 -3.57 14.67 -1.84
N ALA A 26 -4.55 15.60 -2.01
CA ALA A 26 -4.53 16.57 -3.07
C ALA A 26 -3.34 17.54 -2.92
N THR A 27 -3.09 18.06 -1.72
CA THR A 27 -1.93 18.90 -1.42
C THR A 27 -0.62 18.15 -1.70
N GLN A 28 -0.50 16.90 -1.26
CA GLN A 28 0.68 16.07 -1.50
C GLN A 28 0.96 15.86 -3.00
N ALA A 29 -0.08 15.68 -3.80
CA ALA A 29 0.04 15.44 -5.24
C ALA A 29 0.57 16.66 -6.03
N MET A 30 0.55 17.87 -5.46
CA MET A 30 1.06 19.10 -6.06
C MET A 30 2.54 19.35 -5.78
N VAL A 31 3.16 18.65 -4.82
CA VAL A 31 4.58 18.81 -4.48
C VAL A 31 5.44 18.53 -5.70
N ASN A 32 6.32 19.47 -6.07
CA ASN A 32 7.16 19.39 -7.25
C ASN A 32 8.62 19.82 -6.94
N TYR A 33 9.45 19.92 -7.99
CA TYR A 33 10.88 20.29 -7.88
C TYR A 33 11.16 21.76 -8.21
N GLY A 34 10.15 22.63 -8.28
CA GLY A 34 10.34 24.05 -8.63
C GLY A 34 11.34 24.75 -7.70
N ASP A 35 11.28 24.47 -6.40
CA ASP A 35 12.19 25.01 -5.39
C ASP A 35 13.38 24.08 -5.06
N GLY A 36 13.76 23.20 -5.98
CA GLY A 36 14.85 22.24 -5.86
C GLY A 36 14.40 20.82 -5.48
N LEU A 37 15.37 19.90 -5.44
CA LEU A 37 15.10 18.49 -5.17
C LEU A 37 14.44 18.29 -3.79
N THR A 38 13.27 17.72 -3.76
CA THR A 38 12.52 17.43 -2.54
C THR A 38 12.04 15.97 -2.53
N ARG A 39 11.92 15.39 -1.34
CA ARG A 39 11.17 14.16 -1.19
C ARG A 39 9.71 14.40 -1.62
N ARG A 40 9.07 13.37 -2.20
CA ARG A 40 7.68 13.40 -2.69
C ARG A 40 7.42 14.30 -3.91
N GLY A 41 8.49 14.79 -4.58
CA GLY A 41 8.33 15.76 -5.66
C GLY A 41 8.06 15.15 -7.04
N LEU A 42 8.47 13.88 -7.29
CA LEU A 42 8.42 13.32 -8.64
C LEU A 42 6.99 13.19 -9.19
N PHE A 43 6.04 12.77 -8.35
CA PHE A 43 4.65 12.61 -8.78
C PHE A 43 4.04 13.94 -9.23
N GLY A 44 4.17 14.99 -8.42
CA GLY A 44 3.65 16.32 -8.77
C GLY A 44 4.41 16.99 -9.93
N ALA A 45 5.73 16.78 -10.02
CA ALA A 45 6.55 17.31 -11.11
C ALA A 45 6.27 16.63 -12.47
N THR A 46 5.72 15.42 -12.48
CA THR A 46 5.42 14.64 -13.68
C THR A 46 3.90 14.54 -13.89
N LEU A 47 3.28 13.48 -13.38
CA LEU A 47 1.85 13.23 -13.56
C LEU A 47 0.97 14.37 -13.01
N GLY A 48 1.35 14.95 -11.86
CA GLY A 48 0.61 16.05 -11.26
C GLY A 48 0.52 17.25 -12.18
N ARG A 49 1.65 17.65 -12.76
CA ARG A 49 1.72 18.79 -13.70
C ARG A 49 1.05 18.47 -15.04
N TRP A 50 1.32 17.28 -15.59
CA TRP A 50 0.77 16.88 -16.90
C TRP A 50 -0.75 16.72 -16.88
N LEU A 51 -1.31 16.22 -15.79
CA LEU A 51 -2.75 15.99 -15.61
C LEU A 51 -3.46 17.17 -14.94
N HIS A 52 -2.74 18.25 -14.63
CA HIS A 52 -3.28 19.44 -13.97
C HIS A 52 -4.02 19.11 -12.67
N LEU A 53 -3.32 18.40 -11.75
CA LEU A 53 -3.89 17.93 -10.48
C LEU A 53 -4.08 19.07 -9.44
N GLU A 54 -3.71 20.30 -9.78
CA GLU A 54 -4.10 21.52 -9.09
C GLU A 54 -5.63 21.79 -9.15
N HIS A 55 -6.36 21.09 -10.04
CA HIS A 55 -7.81 21.09 -10.09
C HIS A 55 -8.37 19.87 -9.37
N TYR A 56 -9.12 20.11 -8.27
CA TYR A 56 -9.63 19.04 -7.41
C TYR A 56 -10.49 18.01 -8.14
N ALA A 57 -11.30 18.44 -9.09
CA ALA A 57 -12.09 17.53 -9.92
C ALA A 57 -11.22 16.56 -10.73
N ARG A 58 -10.15 17.06 -11.35
CA ARG A 58 -9.20 16.23 -12.11
C ARG A 58 -8.44 15.30 -11.18
N PHE A 59 -7.97 15.81 -10.04
CA PHE A 59 -7.31 15.01 -9.01
C PHE A 59 -8.22 13.84 -8.57
N THR A 60 -9.51 14.09 -8.35
CA THR A 60 -10.48 13.06 -7.98
C THR A 60 -10.62 11.99 -9.05
N VAL A 61 -10.81 12.37 -10.30
CA VAL A 61 -10.95 11.42 -11.41
C VAL A 61 -9.69 10.57 -11.57
N VAL A 62 -8.51 11.20 -11.55
CA VAL A 62 -7.22 10.49 -11.65
C VAL A 62 -7.03 9.53 -10.48
N SER A 63 -7.33 9.96 -9.26
CA SER A 63 -7.21 9.12 -8.06
C SER A 63 -8.12 7.89 -8.10
N LEU A 64 -9.37 8.06 -8.55
CA LEU A 64 -10.30 6.94 -8.73
C LEU A 64 -9.85 6.00 -9.86
N ALA A 65 -9.34 6.54 -10.95
CA ALA A 65 -8.78 5.75 -12.06
C ALA A 65 -7.57 4.93 -11.59
N LEU A 66 -6.66 5.53 -10.82
CA LEU A 66 -5.50 4.82 -10.25
C LEU A 66 -5.94 3.70 -9.30
N LEU A 67 -6.95 3.93 -8.44
CA LEU A 67 -7.50 2.87 -7.60
C LEU A 67 -8.07 1.72 -8.43
N ALA A 68 -8.87 2.03 -9.45
CA ALA A 68 -9.44 1.02 -10.36
C ALA A 68 -8.34 0.22 -11.10
N ILE A 69 -7.28 0.90 -11.56
CA ILE A 69 -6.10 0.27 -12.17
C ILE A 69 -5.43 -0.67 -11.17
N LEU A 70 -5.19 -0.22 -9.93
CA LEU A 70 -4.57 -1.06 -8.89
C LEU A 70 -5.39 -2.34 -8.64
N LEU A 71 -6.69 -2.20 -8.42
CA LEU A 71 -7.57 -3.35 -8.17
C LEU A 71 -7.63 -4.30 -9.38
N GLY A 72 -7.70 -3.76 -10.58
CA GLY A 72 -7.63 -4.54 -11.82
C GLY A 72 -6.31 -5.29 -11.98
N MET A 73 -5.18 -4.63 -11.67
CA MET A 73 -3.85 -5.25 -11.72
C MET A 73 -3.68 -6.33 -10.63
N LEU A 74 -4.20 -6.13 -9.43
CA LEU A 74 -4.20 -7.13 -8.37
C LEU A 74 -5.03 -8.35 -8.78
N ALA A 75 -6.22 -8.15 -9.34
CA ALA A 75 -7.04 -9.23 -9.86
C ALA A 75 -6.32 -9.98 -10.99
N TRP A 76 -5.69 -9.25 -11.91
CA TRP A 76 -4.90 -9.86 -12.98
C TRP A 76 -3.69 -10.63 -12.47
N LEU A 77 -2.92 -10.06 -11.51
CA LEU A 77 -1.79 -10.75 -10.89
C LEU A 77 -2.24 -12.04 -10.19
N THR A 78 -3.38 -11.99 -9.50
CA THR A 78 -4.02 -13.13 -8.83
C THR A 78 -4.37 -14.24 -9.84
N ALA A 79 -5.08 -13.87 -10.90
CA ALA A 79 -5.47 -14.82 -11.96
C ALA A 79 -4.23 -15.44 -12.63
N ARG A 80 -3.25 -14.59 -12.95
CA ARG A 80 -2.02 -15.01 -13.61
C ARG A 80 -1.12 -15.89 -12.75
N SER A 81 -1.13 -15.70 -11.43
CA SER A 81 -0.42 -16.55 -10.49
C SER A 81 -1.11 -17.91 -10.28
N ARG A 82 -2.28 -18.11 -10.91
CA ARG A 82 -3.15 -19.26 -10.69
C ARG A 82 -3.44 -19.48 -9.20
N ALA A 83 -3.63 -18.36 -8.46
CA ALA A 83 -3.76 -18.42 -7.01
C ALA A 83 -4.92 -19.29 -6.54
N PHE A 84 -6.03 -19.30 -7.28
CA PHE A 84 -7.19 -20.16 -6.99
C PHE A 84 -6.95 -21.65 -7.24
N GLU A 85 -5.87 -22.03 -7.90
CA GLU A 85 -5.52 -23.42 -8.21
C GLU A 85 -4.34 -23.90 -7.37
N ARG A 86 -3.49 -22.97 -6.94
CA ARG A 86 -2.22 -23.24 -6.27
C ARG A 86 -2.24 -22.96 -4.77
N LEU A 87 -3.09 -22.06 -4.33
CA LEU A 87 -3.19 -21.64 -2.92
C LEU A 87 -4.54 -22.13 -2.35
N GLY A 88 -4.62 -23.41 -2.08
CA GLY A 88 -5.84 -24.08 -1.67
C GLY A 88 -6.92 -24.00 -2.75
N ALA A 89 -8.16 -23.74 -2.36
CA ALA A 89 -9.26 -23.46 -3.27
C ALA A 89 -9.45 -21.94 -3.52
N GLY A 90 -8.54 -21.09 -3.01
CA GLY A 90 -8.58 -19.65 -3.11
C GLY A 90 -8.98 -18.92 -1.82
N GLU A 91 -8.93 -19.61 -0.68
CA GLU A 91 -9.25 -19.03 0.63
C GLU A 91 -8.42 -17.77 0.92
N PRO A 92 -7.06 -17.73 0.73
CA PRO A 92 -6.28 -16.53 0.99
C PRO A 92 -6.62 -15.37 0.05
N VAL A 93 -7.07 -15.68 -1.18
CA VAL A 93 -7.51 -14.66 -2.14
C VAL A 93 -8.80 -14.01 -1.65
N ALA A 94 -9.79 -14.80 -1.26
CA ALA A 94 -11.04 -14.29 -0.73
C ALA A 94 -10.82 -13.50 0.56
N LEU A 95 -9.93 -13.99 1.44
CA LEU A 95 -9.51 -13.30 2.66
C LEU A 95 -8.95 -11.91 2.39
N PHE A 96 -8.00 -11.78 1.46
CA PHE A 96 -7.43 -10.49 1.11
C PHE A 96 -8.50 -9.53 0.57
N PHE A 97 -9.30 -9.97 -0.42
CA PHE A 97 -10.29 -9.10 -1.05
C PHE A 97 -11.47 -8.75 -0.13
N SER A 98 -11.77 -9.55 0.90
CA SER A 98 -12.79 -9.23 1.92
C SER A 98 -12.24 -8.41 3.09
N SER A 99 -10.93 -8.30 3.20
CA SER A 99 -10.30 -7.65 4.35
C SER A 99 -10.48 -6.15 4.36
N TYR A 100 -10.32 -5.57 5.54
CA TYR A 100 -10.22 -4.12 5.71
C TYR A 100 -9.07 -3.50 4.92
N ALA A 101 -8.10 -4.27 4.44
CA ALA A 101 -7.04 -3.76 3.58
C ALA A 101 -7.60 -3.16 2.28
N VAL A 102 -8.50 -3.87 1.59
CA VAL A 102 -9.14 -3.34 0.37
C VAL A 102 -10.07 -2.17 0.70
N THR A 103 -10.82 -2.24 1.80
CA THR A 103 -11.63 -1.12 2.30
C THR A 103 -10.76 0.11 2.56
N TYR A 104 -9.62 -0.07 3.20
CA TYR A 104 -8.72 1.02 3.54
C TYR A 104 -7.99 1.59 2.30
N LEU A 105 -7.57 0.76 1.36
CA LEU A 105 -7.02 1.23 0.08
C LEU A 105 -8.01 2.12 -0.67
N ALA A 106 -9.30 1.77 -0.66
CA ALA A 106 -10.34 2.61 -1.24
C ALA A 106 -10.57 3.89 -0.41
N HIS A 107 -10.39 3.84 0.91
CA HIS A 107 -10.51 4.98 1.80
C HIS A 107 -9.38 5.99 1.62
N VAL A 108 -8.15 5.54 1.39
CA VAL A 108 -6.98 6.40 1.13
C VAL A 108 -6.80 6.72 -0.35
N VAL A 109 -7.89 6.73 -1.12
CA VAL A 109 -7.86 7.13 -2.53
C VAL A 109 -7.22 8.50 -2.70
N GLY A 110 -6.28 8.61 -3.64
CA GLY A 110 -5.50 9.83 -3.91
C GLY A 110 -4.14 9.89 -3.20
N TYR A 111 -3.90 9.06 -2.20
CA TYR A 111 -2.57 8.96 -1.58
C TYR A 111 -1.55 8.27 -2.50
N LEU A 112 -0.27 8.60 -2.32
CA LEU A 112 0.83 8.12 -3.17
C LEU A 112 1.11 6.61 -3.05
N GLU A 113 0.57 5.92 -2.04
CA GLU A 113 0.62 4.46 -1.96
C GLU A 113 -0.04 3.78 -3.16
N ILE A 114 -1.11 4.35 -3.68
CA ILE A 114 -1.82 3.77 -4.83
C ILE A 114 -0.92 3.71 -6.06
N PRO A 115 -0.32 4.81 -6.56
CA PRO A 115 0.62 4.73 -7.69
C PRO A 115 1.86 3.90 -7.38
N LEU A 116 2.37 3.89 -6.14
CA LEU A 116 3.51 3.05 -5.76
C LEU A 116 3.15 1.56 -5.78
N ALA A 117 1.96 1.18 -5.31
CA ALA A 117 1.45 -0.18 -5.43
C ALA A 117 1.26 -0.59 -6.89
N ILE A 118 0.76 0.31 -7.75
CA ILE A 118 0.60 0.07 -9.20
C ILE A 118 1.94 -0.30 -9.84
N VAL A 119 2.99 0.50 -9.62
CA VAL A 119 4.30 0.22 -10.23
C VAL A 119 4.92 -1.05 -9.68
N THR A 120 4.72 -1.33 -8.39
CA THR A 120 5.16 -2.58 -7.74
C THR A 120 4.45 -3.79 -8.33
N VAL A 121 3.12 -3.79 -8.39
CA VAL A 121 2.34 -4.89 -8.99
C VAL A 121 2.67 -5.03 -10.48
N GLY A 122 2.87 -3.92 -11.19
CA GLY A 122 3.31 -3.90 -12.58
C GLY A 122 4.64 -4.64 -12.76
N LEU A 123 5.60 -4.38 -11.88
CA LEU A 123 6.89 -5.07 -11.89
C LEU A 123 6.72 -6.58 -11.62
N LEU A 124 5.85 -6.97 -10.67
CA LEU A 124 5.55 -8.38 -10.41
C LEU A 124 4.87 -9.08 -11.61
N LEU A 125 4.20 -8.34 -12.47
CA LEU A 125 3.58 -8.83 -13.70
C LEU A 125 4.60 -9.06 -14.84
N VAL A 126 5.78 -8.47 -14.82
CA VAL A 126 6.82 -8.71 -15.84
C VAL A 126 7.20 -10.19 -15.87
N ARG A 127 7.16 -10.81 -17.06
CA ARG A 127 7.34 -12.28 -17.20
C ARG A 127 8.79 -12.72 -17.06
N ARG A 128 9.67 -12.05 -17.78
CA ARG A 128 11.07 -12.43 -17.90
C ARG A 128 11.84 -11.97 -16.67
N PRO A 129 12.46 -12.87 -15.88
CA PRO A 129 13.18 -12.49 -14.65
C PRO A 129 14.28 -11.45 -14.88
N MET A 130 15.06 -11.60 -15.95
CA MET A 130 16.12 -10.63 -16.30
C MET A 130 15.55 -9.25 -16.63
N LEU A 131 14.45 -9.19 -17.40
CA LEU A 131 13.78 -7.93 -17.70
C LEU A 131 13.20 -7.31 -16.42
N ARG A 132 12.62 -8.13 -15.54
CA ARG A 132 12.14 -7.66 -14.23
C ARG A 132 13.25 -7.05 -13.41
N ALA A 133 14.42 -7.72 -13.34
CA ALA A 133 15.58 -7.20 -12.63
C ALA A 133 16.05 -5.86 -13.23
N ALA A 134 16.12 -5.75 -14.55
CA ALA A 134 16.49 -4.50 -15.22
C ALA A 134 15.47 -3.36 -14.95
N VAL A 135 14.17 -3.65 -15.05
CA VAL A 135 13.09 -2.67 -14.80
C VAL A 135 12.96 -2.33 -13.31
N ALA A 136 13.37 -3.22 -12.41
CA ALA A 136 13.34 -2.94 -10.96
C ALA A 136 14.19 -1.70 -10.59
N VAL A 137 15.30 -1.46 -11.29
CA VAL A 137 16.17 -0.31 -11.00
C VAL A 137 15.46 1.03 -11.19
N PRO A 138 14.95 1.38 -12.38
CA PRO A 138 14.23 2.64 -12.56
C PRO A 138 12.93 2.72 -11.73
N VAL A 139 12.22 1.60 -11.51
CA VAL A 139 11.03 1.56 -10.65
C VAL A 139 11.38 1.90 -9.21
N CYS A 140 12.47 1.36 -8.66
CA CYS A 140 12.89 1.65 -7.29
C CYS A 140 13.38 3.09 -7.15
N LEU A 141 14.15 3.61 -8.10
CA LEU A 141 14.57 5.01 -8.11
C LEU A 141 13.36 5.96 -8.20
N GLY A 142 12.46 5.71 -9.15
CA GLY A 142 11.24 6.50 -9.28
C GLY A 142 10.35 6.42 -8.04
N GLY A 143 10.17 5.23 -7.48
CA GLY A 143 9.39 5.02 -6.26
C GLY A 143 9.90 5.82 -5.07
N LEU A 144 11.23 5.84 -4.86
CA LEU A 144 11.87 6.64 -3.81
C LEU A 144 11.67 8.13 -4.01
N LEU A 145 11.73 8.63 -5.25
CA LEU A 145 11.50 10.03 -5.58
C LEU A 145 10.02 10.43 -5.49
N VAL A 146 9.10 9.47 -5.66
CA VAL A 146 7.67 9.68 -5.42
C VAL A 146 7.38 9.76 -3.93
N HIS A 147 7.91 8.83 -3.12
CA HIS A 147 7.72 8.85 -1.67
C HIS A 147 8.73 7.94 -0.96
N GLU A 148 9.37 8.47 0.09
CA GLU A 148 10.35 7.76 0.91
C GLU A 148 9.83 6.46 1.55
N MET A 149 8.51 6.35 1.79
CA MET A 149 7.91 5.12 2.30
C MET A 149 8.08 3.91 1.36
N PHE A 150 8.34 4.15 0.06
CA PHE A 150 8.62 3.08 -0.90
C PHE A 150 9.73 2.14 -0.41
N LEU A 151 10.72 2.70 0.26
CA LEU A 151 11.84 1.96 0.84
C LEU A 151 11.39 0.87 1.82
N VAL A 152 10.46 1.24 2.71
CA VAL A 152 10.03 0.36 3.81
C VAL A 152 8.87 -0.54 3.37
N VAL A 153 7.98 -0.03 2.52
CA VAL A 153 6.76 -0.74 2.15
C VAL A 153 6.97 -1.64 0.93
N PHE A 154 7.34 -1.07 -0.21
CA PHE A 154 7.28 -1.77 -1.50
C PHE A 154 8.60 -2.41 -1.94
N LEU A 155 9.74 -1.81 -1.59
CA LEU A 155 11.04 -2.37 -1.96
C LEU A 155 11.25 -3.79 -1.42
N PRO A 156 10.90 -4.13 -0.16
CA PRO A 156 11.12 -5.48 0.36
C PRO A 156 10.42 -6.58 -0.44
N VAL A 157 9.19 -6.36 -0.93
CA VAL A 157 8.51 -7.36 -1.78
C VAL A 157 9.15 -7.47 -3.16
N ILE A 158 9.68 -6.38 -3.71
CA ILE A 158 10.44 -6.41 -4.97
C ILE A 158 11.72 -7.24 -4.79
N LEU A 159 12.47 -7.02 -3.71
CA LEU A 159 13.67 -7.79 -3.38
C LEU A 159 13.33 -9.27 -3.15
N PHE A 160 12.25 -9.55 -2.44
CA PHE A 160 11.74 -10.91 -2.26
C PHE A 160 11.40 -11.57 -3.60
N ARG A 161 10.76 -10.83 -4.50
CA ARG A 161 10.45 -11.36 -5.84
C ARG A 161 11.73 -11.69 -6.64
N LEU A 162 12.72 -10.81 -6.63
CA LEU A 162 14.01 -11.07 -7.28
C LEU A 162 14.74 -12.26 -6.63
N TRP A 163 14.64 -12.41 -5.31
CA TRP A 163 15.12 -13.60 -4.61
C TRP A 163 14.47 -14.88 -5.13
N MET A 164 13.14 -14.91 -5.24
CA MET A 164 12.38 -16.06 -5.75
C MET A 164 12.72 -16.36 -7.22
N ASP A 165 12.91 -15.33 -8.04
CA ASP A 165 13.34 -15.50 -9.43
C ASP A 165 14.71 -16.16 -9.52
N GLY A 166 15.65 -15.73 -8.69
CA GLY A 166 16.98 -16.36 -8.62
C GLY A 166 16.93 -17.80 -8.13
N LEU A 167 16.06 -18.14 -7.19
CA LEU A 167 15.87 -19.53 -6.74
C LEU A 167 15.30 -20.44 -7.82
N ALA A 168 14.42 -19.91 -8.68
CA ALA A 168 13.82 -20.65 -9.77
C ALA A 168 14.80 -20.91 -10.95
N MET A 169 15.97 -20.27 -10.95
CA MET A 169 16.99 -20.47 -11.98
C MET A 169 17.97 -21.58 -11.60
N GLU A 170 18.08 -22.59 -12.45
CA GLU A 170 19.06 -23.65 -12.31
C GLU A 170 20.48 -23.15 -12.63
N ASP A 171 20.60 -22.32 -13.68
CA ASP A 171 21.87 -21.78 -14.16
C ASP A 171 22.38 -20.65 -13.25
N ALA A 172 23.55 -20.89 -12.66
CA ALA A 172 24.21 -19.91 -11.78
C ALA A 172 24.63 -18.63 -12.52
N SER A 173 24.92 -18.70 -13.82
CA SER A 173 25.30 -17.54 -14.64
C SER A 173 24.15 -16.53 -14.77
N ARG A 174 22.92 -17.00 -14.85
CA ARG A 174 21.71 -16.17 -14.91
C ARG A 174 21.21 -15.76 -13.53
N ARG A 175 21.46 -16.54 -12.50
CA ARG A 175 21.06 -16.27 -11.12
C ARG A 175 21.85 -15.14 -10.50
N ARG A 176 23.18 -15.11 -10.70
CA ARG A 176 24.09 -14.10 -10.12
C ARG A 176 23.72 -12.67 -10.47
N PRO A 177 23.41 -12.29 -11.73
CA PRO A 177 23.00 -10.94 -12.07
C PRO A 177 21.72 -10.49 -11.34
N ILE A 178 20.73 -11.38 -11.20
CA ILE A 178 19.46 -11.02 -10.50
C ILE A 178 19.72 -10.73 -9.03
N TRP A 179 20.53 -11.56 -8.36
CA TRP A 179 20.89 -11.30 -6.96
C TRP A 179 21.81 -10.10 -6.82
N GLY A 180 22.66 -9.85 -7.80
CA GLY A 180 23.47 -8.62 -7.85
C GLY A 180 22.62 -7.37 -7.93
N VAL A 181 21.59 -7.36 -8.77
CA VAL A 181 20.61 -6.26 -8.84
C VAL A 181 19.88 -6.12 -7.52
N ALA A 182 19.42 -7.20 -6.90
CA ALA A 182 18.72 -7.15 -5.60
C ALA A 182 19.63 -6.57 -4.50
N ALA A 183 20.90 -7.00 -4.42
CA ALA A 183 21.87 -6.46 -3.48
C ALA A 183 22.18 -4.98 -3.76
N GLY A 184 22.37 -4.61 -5.04
CA GLY A 184 22.60 -3.23 -5.45
C GLY A 184 21.42 -2.31 -5.11
N LEU A 185 20.17 -2.77 -5.29
CA LEU A 185 18.98 -2.04 -4.89
C LEU A 185 18.89 -1.86 -3.38
N ALA A 186 19.22 -2.88 -2.60
CA ALA A 186 19.26 -2.78 -1.13
C ALA A 186 20.30 -1.75 -0.67
N LEU A 187 21.51 -1.75 -1.25
CA LEU A 187 22.55 -0.77 -0.95
C LEU A 187 22.17 0.64 -1.38
N LEU A 188 21.59 0.80 -2.58
CA LEU A 188 21.08 2.06 -3.08
C LEU A 188 20.00 2.62 -2.14
N ALA A 189 19.11 1.76 -1.68
CA ALA A 189 18.06 2.11 -0.75
C ALA A 189 18.62 2.63 0.59
N CYS A 190 19.64 1.95 1.13
CA CYS A 190 20.35 2.42 2.33
C CYS A 190 21.02 3.79 2.12
N GLY A 191 21.65 4.02 0.97
CA GLY A 191 22.24 5.31 0.62
C GLY A 191 21.20 6.42 0.41
N ALA A 192 20.07 6.10 -0.22
CA ALA A 192 19.00 7.03 -0.49
C ALA A 192 18.30 7.53 0.79
N THR A 193 18.23 6.70 1.85
CA THR A 193 17.68 7.13 3.15
C THR A 193 18.44 8.31 3.71
N VAL A 194 19.76 8.34 3.57
CA VAL A 194 20.60 9.43 4.06
C VAL A 194 20.35 10.72 3.26
N GLY A 195 20.21 10.62 1.93
CA GLY A 195 19.97 11.77 1.06
C GLY A 195 18.56 12.37 1.16
N LEU A 196 17.54 11.49 1.19
CA LEU A 196 16.14 11.90 1.23
C LEU A 196 15.67 12.32 2.63
N ALA A 197 16.40 11.94 3.68
CA ALA A 197 16.07 12.31 5.06
C ALA A 197 16.32 13.79 5.40
N ARG A 198 16.94 14.57 4.49
CA ARG A 198 17.25 15.98 4.74
C ARG A 198 15.97 16.81 4.80
N PRO A 199 15.72 17.51 5.93
CA PRO A 199 14.60 18.44 6.06
C PRO A 199 14.78 19.64 5.16
N ARG A 200 13.69 20.27 4.76
CA ARG A 200 13.72 21.59 4.09
C ARG A 200 13.69 22.72 5.12
N SER A 201 14.24 23.88 4.73
CA SER A 201 14.07 25.06 5.54
C SER A 201 12.63 25.58 5.49
N ALA A 202 12.18 26.22 6.57
CA ALA A 202 10.84 26.85 6.62
C ALA A 202 10.65 27.87 5.49
N ALA A 203 11.69 28.59 5.07
CA ALA A 203 11.64 29.54 3.96
C ALA A 203 11.30 28.85 2.62
N GLN A 204 11.95 27.70 2.35
CA GLN A 204 11.68 26.90 1.14
C GLN A 204 10.25 26.29 1.15
N VAL A 205 9.83 25.79 2.31
CA VAL A 205 8.47 25.24 2.46
C VAL A 205 7.43 26.33 2.30
N GLY A 206 7.64 27.51 2.89
CA GLY A 206 6.75 28.66 2.74
C GLY A 206 6.68 29.20 1.30
N ALA A 207 7.79 29.18 0.54
CA ALA A 207 7.78 29.52 -0.87
C ALA A 207 6.94 28.53 -1.69
N MET A 208 7.16 27.22 -1.48
CA MET A 208 6.37 26.15 -2.11
C MET A 208 4.87 26.27 -1.77
N GLN A 209 4.52 26.54 -0.51
CA GLN A 209 3.13 26.70 -0.09
C GLN A 209 2.46 27.87 -0.83
N ARG A 210 3.12 29.02 -0.95
CA ARG A 210 2.59 30.18 -1.69
C ARG A 210 2.41 29.86 -3.18
N GLU A 211 3.38 29.20 -3.82
CA GLU A 211 3.28 28.79 -5.22
C GLU A 211 2.09 27.84 -5.44
N MET A 212 1.95 26.84 -4.59
CA MET A 212 0.85 25.87 -4.67
C MET A 212 -0.51 26.53 -4.43
N ALA A 213 -0.61 27.45 -3.46
CA ALA A 213 -1.85 28.18 -3.15
C ALA A 213 -2.28 29.09 -4.32
N GLY A 214 -1.34 29.64 -5.08
CA GLY A 214 -1.66 30.43 -6.28
C GLY A 214 -2.19 29.63 -7.46
N ARG A 215 -2.07 28.29 -7.42
CA ARG A 215 -2.45 27.39 -8.52
C ARG A 215 -3.65 26.50 -8.21
N ALA A 216 -3.83 26.11 -6.94
CA ALA A 216 -4.88 25.21 -6.52
C ALA A 216 -6.27 25.87 -6.57
N ASP A 217 -7.27 25.14 -7.05
CA ASP A 217 -8.69 25.53 -6.95
C ASP A 217 -9.37 24.97 -5.67
N PHE A 218 -8.58 24.46 -4.73
CA PHE A 218 -9.02 23.90 -3.45
C PHE A 218 -8.13 24.40 -2.31
N PRO A 219 -8.61 24.41 -1.05
CA PRO A 219 -7.81 24.80 0.10
C PRO A 219 -6.70 23.78 0.36
N LEU A 220 -5.46 24.26 0.47
CA LEU A 220 -4.32 23.42 0.82
C LEU A 220 -4.40 23.03 2.30
N ARG A 221 -3.92 21.82 2.62
CA ARG A 221 -3.79 21.35 3.99
C ARG A 221 -2.50 21.90 4.62
N GLU A 222 -2.64 22.85 5.52
CA GLU A 222 -1.51 23.52 6.18
C GLU A 222 -0.66 22.55 7.01
N ASP A 223 -1.29 21.56 7.66
CA ASP A 223 -0.62 20.54 8.46
C ASP A 223 0.24 19.55 7.64
N PHE A 224 0.16 19.61 6.30
CA PHE A 224 1.03 18.86 5.39
C PHE A 224 2.47 19.45 5.37
N PHE A 225 2.61 20.76 5.32
CA PHE A 225 3.90 21.43 5.07
C PHE A 225 4.94 21.17 6.16
N PRO A 226 4.62 21.20 7.47
CA PRO A 226 5.57 20.85 8.52
C PRO A 226 6.19 19.45 8.38
N VAL A 227 5.54 18.52 7.67
CA VAL A 227 6.12 17.19 7.41
C VAL A 227 7.37 17.28 6.55
N LEU A 228 7.47 18.25 5.64
CA LEU A 228 8.65 18.48 4.79
C LEU A 228 9.83 19.09 5.56
N GLU A 229 9.55 19.79 6.67
CA GLU A 229 10.54 20.44 7.54
C GLU A 229 11.12 19.49 8.59
N ARG A 230 10.42 18.41 8.92
CA ARG A 230 10.82 17.47 9.97
C ARG A 230 11.93 16.55 9.52
N SER A 231 12.89 16.36 10.40
CA SER A 231 13.88 15.30 10.28
C SER A 231 13.27 13.92 10.61
N THR A 232 13.98 12.86 10.26
CA THR A 232 13.61 11.48 10.66
C THR A 232 13.55 11.35 12.19
N GLY A 233 14.49 12.00 12.91
CA GLY A 233 14.52 11.99 14.38
C GLY A 233 13.30 12.69 14.99
N ASP A 234 12.84 13.80 14.39
CA ASP A 234 11.62 14.49 14.86
C ASP A 234 10.39 13.64 14.67
N ASN A 235 10.27 12.93 13.53
CA ASN A 235 9.15 12.02 13.29
C ASN A 235 9.15 10.85 14.29
N LEU A 236 10.30 10.25 14.61
CA LEU A 236 10.42 9.21 15.63
C LEU A 236 9.97 9.73 17.01
N ARG A 237 10.43 10.91 17.41
CA ARG A 237 10.07 11.53 18.70
C ARG A 237 8.57 11.81 18.76
N MET A 238 8.03 12.45 17.73
CA MET A 238 6.61 12.77 17.64
C MET A 238 5.72 11.52 17.72
N THR A 239 6.12 10.44 17.03
CA THR A 239 5.37 9.18 17.08
C THR A 239 5.44 8.54 18.46
N ALA A 240 6.60 8.54 19.11
CA ALA A 240 6.76 8.05 20.48
C ALA A 240 5.94 8.86 21.48
N GLU A 241 5.87 10.16 21.34
CA GLU A 241 5.02 11.05 22.15
C GLU A 241 3.52 10.80 21.90
N ALA A 242 3.12 10.64 20.64
CA ALA A 242 1.74 10.34 20.28
C ALA A 242 1.27 9.03 20.94
N LEU A 243 2.08 7.97 20.95
CA LEU A 243 1.74 6.69 21.58
C LEU A 243 1.55 6.77 23.09
N ARG A 244 2.08 7.80 23.75
CA ARG A 244 1.83 8.06 25.19
C ARG A 244 0.43 8.60 25.44
N THR A 245 -0.22 9.18 24.44
CA THR A 245 -1.57 9.70 24.59
C THR A 245 -2.61 8.57 24.48
N PRO A 246 -3.68 8.57 25.28
CA PRO A 246 -4.73 7.54 25.23
C PRO A 246 -5.34 7.40 23.83
N PHE A 247 -5.59 8.50 23.16
CA PHE A 247 -6.21 8.54 21.84
C PHE A 247 -5.42 7.75 20.77
N PHE A 248 -4.11 7.99 20.64
CA PHE A 248 -3.29 7.29 19.64
C PHE A 248 -3.02 5.84 20.04
N ARG A 249 -2.90 5.56 21.35
CA ARG A 249 -2.77 4.18 21.85
C ARG A 249 -4.02 3.35 21.55
N GLU A 250 -5.21 3.91 21.74
CA GLU A 250 -6.47 3.26 21.39
C GLU A 250 -6.56 2.98 19.89
N ARG A 251 -6.23 3.96 19.05
CA ARG A 251 -6.15 3.78 17.58
C ARG A 251 -5.21 2.65 17.17
N PHE A 252 -4.05 2.57 17.79
CA PHE A 252 -3.08 1.50 17.55
C PHE A 252 -3.68 0.13 17.90
N VAL A 253 -4.24 -0.02 19.10
CA VAL A 253 -4.83 -1.29 19.55
C VAL A 253 -5.99 -1.70 18.67
N VAL A 254 -6.91 -0.77 18.34
CA VAL A 254 -8.07 -1.07 17.49
C VAL A 254 -7.63 -1.44 16.08
N SER A 255 -6.64 -0.74 15.51
CA SER A 255 -6.07 -1.10 14.22
C SER A 255 -5.51 -2.51 14.25
N ALA A 256 -4.66 -2.82 15.23
CA ALA A 256 -4.07 -4.15 15.38
C ALA A 256 -5.15 -5.25 15.51
N LEU A 257 -6.20 -5.03 16.29
CA LEU A 257 -7.29 -6.01 16.46
C LEU A 257 -8.06 -6.27 15.15
N ILE A 258 -8.25 -5.25 14.32
CA ILE A 258 -8.97 -5.37 13.06
C ILE A 258 -8.12 -6.06 11.99
N PHE A 259 -6.84 -5.70 11.91
CA PHE A 259 -5.96 -6.21 10.85
C PHE A 259 -5.25 -7.50 11.25
N ALA A 260 -5.07 -7.80 12.54
CA ALA A 260 -4.40 -9.03 12.97
C ALA A 260 -5.02 -10.32 12.42
N PRO A 261 -6.36 -10.53 12.43
CA PRO A 261 -6.92 -11.76 11.91
C PRO A 261 -6.58 -12.04 10.44
N PRO A 262 -6.84 -11.13 9.48
CA PRO A 262 -6.47 -11.37 8.08
C PRO A 262 -4.96 -11.42 7.87
N VAL A 263 -4.16 -10.60 8.57
CA VAL A 263 -2.69 -10.64 8.49
C VAL A 263 -2.17 -12.00 8.95
N LEU A 264 -2.55 -12.47 10.12
CA LEU A 264 -2.10 -13.75 10.66
C LEU A 264 -2.48 -14.92 9.74
N MET A 265 -3.68 -14.88 9.16
CA MET A 265 -4.12 -15.89 8.20
C MET A 265 -3.29 -15.87 6.91
N LEU A 266 -2.98 -14.69 6.37
CA LEU A 266 -2.13 -14.54 5.19
C LEU A 266 -0.68 -14.98 5.50
N LEU A 267 -0.13 -14.61 6.65
CA LEU A 267 1.20 -15.04 7.09
C LEU A 267 1.25 -16.55 7.32
N ALA A 268 0.22 -17.14 7.91
CA ALA A 268 0.13 -18.60 8.04
C ALA A 268 0.13 -19.29 6.67
N ALA A 269 -0.58 -18.72 5.68
CA ALA A 269 -0.54 -19.22 4.31
C ALA A 269 0.87 -19.08 3.69
N VAL A 270 1.57 -17.98 3.92
CA VAL A 270 2.97 -17.78 3.49
C VAL A 270 3.88 -18.83 4.12
N VAL A 271 3.83 -19.00 5.45
CA VAL A 271 4.62 -20.00 6.18
C VAL A 271 4.37 -21.41 5.64
N TRP A 272 3.10 -21.75 5.46
CA TRP A 272 2.71 -23.07 4.92
C TRP A 272 3.22 -23.27 3.51
N SER A 273 3.10 -22.26 2.66
CA SER A 273 3.57 -22.30 1.28
C SER A 273 5.10 -22.45 1.19
N VAL A 274 5.85 -21.71 2.01
CA VAL A 274 7.33 -21.77 2.05
C VAL A 274 7.81 -23.14 2.54
N ARG A 275 7.06 -23.83 3.40
CA ARG A 275 7.39 -25.21 3.84
C ARG A 275 7.45 -26.21 2.69
N GLY A 276 6.72 -25.95 1.60
CA GLY A 276 6.76 -26.75 0.37
C GLY A 276 8.00 -26.54 -0.51
N LEU A 277 8.87 -25.58 -0.16
CA LEU A 277 10.13 -25.37 -0.90
C LEU A 277 11.21 -26.34 -0.42
N GLU A 278 11.93 -26.93 -1.37
CA GLU A 278 13.02 -27.86 -1.05
C GLU A 278 14.32 -27.13 -0.65
N ARG A 279 14.61 -26.02 -1.34
CA ARG A 279 15.89 -25.30 -1.18
C ARG A 279 15.74 -24.02 -0.37
N ARG A 280 16.69 -23.74 0.54
CA ARG A 280 16.83 -22.47 1.30
C ARG A 280 15.56 -22.04 2.04
N ARG A 281 14.74 -23.01 2.50
CA ARG A 281 13.45 -22.77 3.16
C ARG A 281 13.53 -21.72 4.27
N GLY A 282 14.48 -21.85 5.21
CA GLY A 282 14.61 -20.93 6.35
C GLY A 282 14.89 -19.49 5.91
N LEU A 283 15.83 -19.28 4.98
CA LEU A 283 16.18 -17.97 4.46
C LEU A 283 15.03 -17.37 3.63
N THR A 284 14.32 -18.20 2.84
CA THR A 284 13.16 -17.76 2.07
C THR A 284 12.01 -17.38 3.00
N LEU A 285 11.80 -18.11 4.09
CA LEU A 285 10.80 -17.75 5.10
C LEU A 285 11.16 -16.42 5.77
N ALA A 286 12.41 -16.24 6.21
CA ALA A 286 12.86 -14.98 6.79
C ALA A 286 12.65 -13.80 5.83
N ALA A 287 13.07 -13.94 4.57
CA ALA A 287 12.88 -12.91 3.54
C ALA A 287 11.40 -12.62 3.26
N ALA A 288 10.55 -13.66 3.23
CA ALA A 288 9.11 -13.52 3.06
C ALA A 288 8.46 -12.75 4.22
N MET A 289 8.85 -13.09 5.47
CA MET A 289 8.35 -12.41 6.66
C MET A 289 8.80 -10.95 6.72
N VAL A 290 10.07 -10.68 6.39
CA VAL A 290 10.57 -9.30 6.29
C VAL A 290 9.78 -8.52 5.25
N ALA A 291 9.57 -9.08 4.06
CA ALA A 291 8.83 -8.41 3.00
C ALA A 291 7.36 -8.17 3.38
N ALA A 292 6.69 -9.16 3.99
CA ALA A 292 5.29 -9.04 4.37
C ALA A 292 5.06 -8.06 5.54
N LEU A 293 5.98 -8.02 6.52
CA LEU A 293 5.82 -7.23 7.76
C LEU A 293 6.51 -5.86 7.69
N SER A 294 7.28 -5.59 6.64
CA SER A 294 8.05 -4.34 6.52
C SER A 294 7.20 -3.06 6.67
N PRO A 295 5.92 -2.99 6.23
CA PRO A 295 5.12 -1.79 6.44
C PRO A 295 4.90 -1.44 7.92
N LEU A 296 5.01 -2.41 8.86
CA LEU A 296 4.98 -2.11 10.29
C LEU A 296 6.08 -1.15 10.73
N GLY A 297 7.21 -1.11 10.00
CA GLY A 297 8.26 -0.13 10.22
C GLY A 297 7.79 1.32 10.11
N MET A 298 6.71 1.58 9.36
CA MET A 298 6.13 2.92 9.26
C MET A 298 5.48 3.40 10.56
N ASN A 299 5.09 2.48 11.46
CA ASN A 299 4.57 2.83 12.79
C ASN A 299 5.60 3.55 13.68
N PHE A 300 6.88 3.54 13.32
CA PHE A 300 7.91 4.34 13.99
C PHE A 300 7.97 5.78 13.46
N PHE A 301 7.45 6.05 12.25
CA PHE A 301 7.58 7.34 11.58
C PHE A 301 6.25 8.10 11.44
N GLY A 302 5.14 7.47 11.82
CA GLY A 302 3.82 8.06 11.76
C GLY A 302 2.79 7.25 12.53
N TYR A 303 1.68 7.87 12.86
CA TYR A 303 0.61 7.30 13.68
C TYR A 303 -0.66 6.97 12.89
N ASP A 304 -0.54 6.78 11.59
CA ASP A 304 -1.64 6.34 10.71
C ASP A 304 -1.71 4.79 10.64
N TYR A 305 -1.93 4.17 11.80
CA TYR A 305 -1.79 2.73 12.01
C TYR A 305 -2.62 1.89 11.04
N GLY A 306 -3.90 2.26 10.83
CA GLY A 306 -4.77 1.54 9.91
C GLY A 306 -4.26 1.50 8.47
N ARG A 307 -3.55 2.54 8.05
CA ARG A 307 -2.90 2.62 6.74
C ARG A 307 -1.73 1.66 6.62
N TRP A 308 -0.88 1.61 7.64
CA TRP A 308 0.28 0.71 7.64
C TRP A 308 -0.14 -0.75 7.76
N ASP A 309 -1.11 -1.06 8.60
CA ASP A 309 -1.64 -2.41 8.77
C ASP A 309 -2.36 -2.90 7.50
N ALA A 310 -3.06 -2.03 6.77
CA ALA A 310 -3.64 -2.35 5.47
C ALA A 310 -2.55 -2.70 4.44
N LEU A 311 -1.41 -1.99 4.46
CA LEU A 311 -0.28 -2.29 3.60
C LEU A 311 0.43 -3.60 4.00
N VAL A 312 0.45 -3.97 5.29
CA VAL A 312 0.91 -5.31 5.72
C VAL A 312 0.07 -6.42 5.07
N CYS A 313 -1.26 -6.26 5.06
CA CYS A 313 -2.14 -7.22 4.37
C CYS A 313 -1.81 -7.29 2.87
N LEU A 314 -1.60 -6.14 2.22
CA LEU A 314 -1.25 -6.08 0.80
C LEU A 314 0.08 -6.79 0.53
N GLU A 315 1.13 -6.46 1.30
CA GLU A 315 2.47 -7.04 1.12
C GLU A 315 2.48 -8.55 1.42
N ALA A 316 1.80 -9.00 2.48
CA ALA A 316 1.64 -10.42 2.79
C ALA A 316 0.95 -11.17 1.63
N TYR A 317 -0.06 -10.54 1.02
CA TYR A 317 -0.74 -11.10 -0.14
C TYR A 317 0.18 -11.15 -1.38
N LEU A 318 0.94 -10.09 -1.67
CA LEU A 318 1.89 -10.07 -2.79
C LEU A 318 3.01 -11.11 -2.61
N VAL A 319 3.54 -11.24 -1.39
CA VAL A 319 4.52 -12.29 -1.03
C VAL A 319 3.94 -13.67 -1.29
N LEU A 320 2.71 -13.91 -0.83
CA LEU A 320 2.02 -15.19 -1.03
C LEU A 320 1.83 -15.51 -2.52
N LEU A 321 1.46 -14.52 -3.34
CA LEU A 321 1.36 -14.69 -4.79
C LEU A 321 2.74 -15.00 -5.43
N CYS A 322 3.83 -14.46 -4.90
CA CYS A 322 5.18 -14.78 -5.37
C CYS A 322 5.55 -16.23 -5.08
N VAL A 323 5.27 -16.74 -3.88
CA VAL A 323 5.53 -18.13 -3.48
C VAL A 323 4.59 -19.11 -4.22
N GLY A 324 3.31 -18.78 -4.32
CA GLY A 324 2.30 -19.61 -4.98
C GLY A 324 2.56 -19.86 -6.47
N ARG A 325 3.42 -19.09 -7.12
CA ARG A 325 3.88 -19.37 -8.49
C ARG A 325 4.77 -20.61 -8.58
N VAL A 326 5.44 -20.96 -7.50
CA VAL A 326 6.44 -22.04 -7.46
C VAL A 326 5.86 -23.28 -6.75
N VAL A 327 5.06 -23.07 -5.72
CA VAL A 327 4.53 -24.13 -4.85
C VAL A 327 3.00 -24.21 -4.99
N ARG A 328 2.48 -25.46 -4.95
CA ARG A 328 1.05 -25.71 -4.76
C ARG A 328 0.83 -26.11 -3.31
N VAL A 329 -0.17 -25.52 -2.68
CA VAL A 329 -0.49 -25.72 -1.26
C VAL A 329 -1.96 -26.07 -1.10
N GLU A 330 -2.23 -27.03 -0.24
CA GLU A 330 -3.60 -27.36 0.20
C GLU A 330 -3.72 -26.98 1.68
N PHE A 331 -4.80 -26.26 2.00
CA PHE A 331 -5.08 -25.87 3.37
C PHE A 331 -6.05 -26.86 4.02
N GLY A 332 -5.76 -27.23 5.27
CA GLY A 332 -6.61 -28.11 6.05
C GLY A 332 -7.96 -27.46 6.42
N ARG A 333 -8.88 -28.29 6.92
CA ARG A 333 -10.24 -27.84 7.31
C ARG A 333 -10.22 -26.69 8.34
N ALA A 334 -9.33 -26.73 9.31
CA ALA A 334 -9.21 -25.68 10.33
C ALA A 334 -8.88 -24.32 9.72
N TYR A 335 -7.92 -24.26 8.77
CA TYR A 335 -7.61 -23.03 8.05
C TYR A 335 -8.82 -22.50 7.27
N ARG A 336 -9.57 -23.38 6.58
CA ARG A 336 -10.76 -22.99 5.81
C ARG A 336 -11.86 -22.43 6.69
N VAL A 337 -12.11 -23.03 7.84
CA VAL A 337 -13.10 -22.54 8.81
C VAL A 337 -12.67 -21.16 9.33
N ALA A 338 -11.42 -21.02 9.75
CA ALA A 338 -10.87 -19.72 10.21
C ALA A 338 -10.96 -18.66 9.11
N ALA A 339 -10.63 -19.02 7.85
CA ALA A 339 -10.72 -18.10 6.71
C ALA A 339 -12.15 -17.61 6.47
N VAL A 340 -13.16 -18.49 6.54
CA VAL A 340 -14.57 -18.11 6.44
C VAL A 340 -14.96 -17.16 7.59
N THR A 341 -14.56 -17.47 8.81
CA THR A 341 -14.84 -16.62 9.98
C THR A 341 -14.27 -15.23 9.82
N VAL A 342 -12.99 -15.12 9.42
CA VAL A 342 -12.33 -13.83 9.19
C VAL A 342 -12.93 -13.07 8.01
N LEU A 343 -13.33 -13.79 6.94
CA LEU A 343 -14.03 -13.21 5.80
C LEU A 343 -15.36 -12.59 6.24
N LEU A 344 -16.17 -13.32 6.99
CA LEU A 344 -17.46 -12.83 7.51
C LEU A 344 -17.24 -11.62 8.42
N PHE A 345 -16.22 -11.65 9.29
CA PHE A 345 -15.85 -10.51 10.12
C PHE A 345 -15.48 -9.28 9.28
N GLY A 346 -14.69 -9.43 8.22
CA GLY A 346 -14.35 -8.35 7.30
C GLY A 346 -15.54 -7.78 6.53
N MET A 347 -16.59 -8.57 6.33
CA MET A 347 -17.81 -8.15 5.65
C MET A 347 -18.79 -7.41 6.57
N VAL A 348 -18.67 -7.55 7.89
CA VAL A 348 -19.51 -6.82 8.86
C VAL A 348 -19.22 -5.32 8.75
N SER A 349 -20.25 -4.50 8.89
CA SER A 349 -20.10 -3.05 8.81
C SER A 349 -19.27 -2.50 9.95
N GLY A 350 -18.40 -1.55 9.64
CA GLY A 350 -17.51 -0.93 10.62
C GLY A 350 -18.19 -0.05 11.68
N GLU A 351 -19.51 0.05 11.69
CA GLU A 351 -20.25 0.74 12.76
C GLU A 351 -19.93 0.16 14.16
N TRP A 352 -19.60 -1.14 14.22
CA TRP A 352 -19.23 -1.84 15.45
C TRP A 352 -17.75 -1.71 15.80
N VAL A 353 -16.89 -1.51 14.82
CA VAL A 353 -15.43 -1.69 14.97
C VAL A 353 -14.68 -0.36 15.07
N GLY A 354 -15.33 0.75 15.13
CA GLY A 354 -14.60 1.99 15.34
C GLY A 354 -15.27 3.21 14.73
N ARG A 355 -16.28 3.69 15.37
CA ARG A 355 -16.79 5.04 15.11
C ARG A 355 -15.62 6.04 15.12
N GLY A 356 -15.05 6.31 13.95
CA GLY A 356 -14.01 7.33 13.77
C GLY A 356 -12.61 7.01 14.28
N ILE A 357 -12.36 5.82 14.82
CA ILE A 357 -11.04 5.50 15.42
C ILE A 357 -9.99 5.21 14.35
N LEU A 358 -10.33 4.52 13.25
CA LEU A 358 -9.38 4.16 12.20
C LEU A 358 -9.45 5.04 10.96
N MET A 359 -10.57 5.68 10.75
CA MET A 359 -10.81 6.50 9.56
C MET A 359 -11.35 7.85 9.99
N ASP A 360 -10.85 8.93 9.43
CA ASP A 360 -11.37 10.26 9.68
C ASP A 360 -12.85 10.33 9.28
N GLY A 361 -13.69 10.47 10.27
CA GLY A 361 -15.15 10.51 10.13
C GLY A 361 -15.83 9.15 10.33
N ALA A 362 -16.70 9.09 11.35
CA ALA A 362 -17.50 7.94 11.77
C ALA A 362 -18.34 7.28 10.65
N GLU A 363 -18.46 7.95 9.52
CA GLU A 363 -19.34 7.57 8.43
C GLU A 363 -18.68 6.72 7.35
N ALA A 364 -17.36 6.56 7.35
CA ALA A 364 -16.62 5.96 6.23
C ALA A 364 -16.93 4.47 6.00
N ASN A 365 -17.39 3.76 7.02
CA ASN A 365 -17.59 2.31 6.99
C ASN A 365 -19.05 1.87 7.10
N SER A 366 -20.00 2.79 7.09
CA SER A 366 -21.41 2.48 7.28
C SER A 366 -22.07 2.02 5.99
N TRP A 367 -22.79 0.90 6.03
CA TRP A 367 -23.70 0.48 4.95
C TRP A 367 -24.74 1.54 4.58
N LYS A 368 -25.05 2.47 5.50
CA LYS A 368 -25.90 3.63 5.27
C LYS A 368 -25.34 4.59 4.20
N ARG A 369 -24.03 4.54 3.92
CA ARG A 369 -23.39 5.31 2.83
C ARG A 369 -23.51 4.64 1.47
N VAL A 370 -23.52 3.32 1.42
CA VAL A 370 -23.59 2.59 0.15
C VAL A 370 -24.95 2.86 -0.55
N ILE A 371 -26.00 3.04 0.22
CA ILE A 371 -27.35 3.24 -0.30
C ILE A 371 -27.60 4.68 -0.80
N PRO A 372 -27.17 5.77 -0.10
CA PRO A 372 -27.33 7.14 -0.61
C PRO A 372 -26.36 7.51 -1.73
N LEU A 373 -25.25 6.78 -1.91
CA LEU A 373 -24.22 7.05 -2.92
C LEU A 373 -24.78 7.15 -4.35
N GLY A 374 -25.87 6.43 -4.65
CA GLY A 374 -26.46 6.45 -6.00
C GLY A 374 -27.10 7.77 -6.41
N LYS A 375 -27.55 8.64 -5.48
CA LYS A 375 -28.31 9.86 -5.78
C LYS A 375 -27.48 11.15 -5.79
N THR A 376 -26.37 11.21 -5.04
CA THR A 376 -25.59 12.44 -4.85
C THR A 376 -24.11 12.29 -5.20
N TRP A 377 -23.70 11.14 -5.64
CA TRP A 377 -22.31 10.73 -5.77
C TRP A 377 -21.48 11.59 -6.75
N GLY A 378 -22.05 11.88 -7.91
CA GLY A 378 -21.33 12.65 -8.93
C GLY A 378 -20.93 14.04 -8.47
N TRP A 379 -21.85 14.77 -7.82
CA TRP A 379 -21.59 16.13 -7.38
C TRP A 379 -20.60 16.18 -6.21
N HIS A 380 -20.82 15.35 -5.18
CA HIS A 380 -19.95 15.33 -3.99
C HIS A 380 -18.54 14.82 -4.25
N LEU A 381 -18.33 13.96 -5.27
CA LEU A 381 -16.99 13.50 -5.63
C LEU A 381 -16.15 14.59 -6.32
N MET A 382 -16.79 15.48 -7.05
CA MET A 382 -16.12 16.47 -7.90
C MET A 382 -15.86 17.80 -7.18
N HIS A 383 -16.50 18.03 -6.03
CA HIS A 383 -16.32 19.27 -5.26
C HIS A 383 -15.44 19.01 -4.04
N PRO A 384 -14.52 19.94 -3.72
CA PRO A 384 -13.68 19.80 -2.54
C PRO A 384 -14.55 19.77 -1.27
N PRO A 385 -14.11 19.04 -0.22
CA PRO A 385 -14.76 19.14 1.10
C PRO A 385 -14.70 20.58 1.59
N ALA A 386 -15.71 21.01 2.32
CA ALA A 386 -15.62 22.25 3.07
C ALA A 386 -14.39 22.21 4.01
N PRO A 387 -13.71 23.34 4.19
CA PRO A 387 -12.50 23.43 5.00
C PRO A 387 -12.69 22.97 6.44
#